data_14fc24d78e77d3a63b2a08cab10451be
#
_entry.id   14fc24d78e77d3a63b2a08cab10451be
#
_cell.length_a   1.000
_cell.length_b   1.000
_cell.length_c   1.000
_cell.angle_alpha   90.00
_cell.angle_beta   90.00
_cell.angle_gamma   90.00
#
_symmetry.space_group_name_H-M   'P 1'
#
loop_
_entity.id
_entity.type
_entity.pdbx_description
1 polymer ?
#
loop_
_entity_poly.entity_id
_entity_poly.type
_entity_poly.pdbx_seq_one_letter_code
_entity_poly.pdbx_strand_id
1 'polypeptide(L)'
;MKKKIGISYTEANFQNYEQWFTAQDLGDDLEIIILSFIKNNTEDISKCEGFVLTGGIDVQPSLYGGDMEYAYRPTAFLPERDQFEKLIYEYAKSHRLPVLGICRGLQYINILEGGKVFEDIGELSNGIHKRATVDKEHRITIVPDTLLHSITEVDRGIVNSAHHQAIRPDMLGNNIMISAYSDTDGIIEGIEYKDKTNKAFMLAVQWHPERMKRKEESPFSRNIKSAFINAVRTHKYADL
;
A
#
# COMPACT_ATOMS: atom_id res chain seq x y z
N MET A 1 23.15 2.10 -15.19
CA MET A 1 22.47 0.94 -14.55
C MET A 1 20.99 1.26 -14.46
N LYS A 2 20.11 0.25 -14.60
CA LYS A 2 18.68 0.42 -14.38
C LYS A 2 18.43 0.63 -12.89
N LYS A 3 17.54 1.57 -12.56
CA LYS A 3 17.00 1.68 -11.19
C LYS A 3 16.05 0.50 -10.91
N LYS A 4 15.91 0.12 -9.65
CA LYS A 4 15.19 -1.08 -9.26
C LYS A 4 14.02 -0.76 -8.36
N ILE A 5 12.85 -1.33 -8.66
CA ILE A 5 11.66 -1.30 -7.83
C ILE A 5 11.53 -2.64 -7.11
N GLY A 6 11.63 -2.64 -5.79
CA GLY A 6 11.38 -3.80 -4.96
C GLY A 6 9.89 -4.00 -4.73
N ILE A 7 9.35 -5.17 -5.09
CA ILE A 7 7.95 -5.53 -4.78
C ILE A 7 7.95 -6.64 -3.74
N SER A 8 7.34 -6.40 -2.58
CA SER A 8 7.23 -7.42 -1.54
C SER A 8 6.36 -8.59 -2.02
N TYR A 9 6.85 -9.81 -1.87
CA TYR A 9 6.13 -11.01 -2.29
C TYR A 9 4.91 -11.28 -1.41
N THR A 10 3.84 -11.73 -2.04
CA THR A 10 2.64 -12.25 -1.38
C THR A 10 2.19 -13.54 -2.06
N GLU A 11 1.65 -14.48 -1.29
CA GLU A 11 1.12 -15.74 -1.84
C GLU A 11 -0.19 -15.53 -2.61
N ALA A 12 -0.91 -14.44 -2.30
CA ALA A 12 -2.20 -14.15 -2.90
C ALA A 12 -2.08 -13.23 -4.12
N ASN A 13 -2.32 -13.77 -5.30
CA ASN A 13 -2.45 -13.00 -6.56
C ASN A 13 -1.23 -12.13 -6.91
N PHE A 14 -0.02 -12.56 -6.57
CA PHE A 14 1.21 -11.78 -6.79
C PHE A 14 1.40 -11.37 -8.26
N GLN A 15 1.01 -12.23 -9.19
CA GLN A 15 1.10 -11.96 -10.64
C GLN A 15 0.39 -10.67 -11.08
N ASN A 16 -0.63 -10.18 -10.32
CA ASN A 16 -1.29 -8.93 -10.66
C ASN A 16 -0.35 -7.73 -10.49
N TYR A 17 0.53 -7.76 -9.48
CA TYR A 17 1.52 -6.70 -9.26
C TYR A 17 2.58 -6.68 -10.36
N GLU A 18 3.08 -7.85 -10.77
CA GLU A 18 4.04 -7.96 -11.89
C GLU A 18 3.42 -7.47 -13.20
N GLN A 19 2.16 -7.85 -13.49
CA GLN A 19 1.45 -7.44 -14.70
C GLN A 19 1.03 -5.97 -14.69
N TRP A 20 0.92 -5.36 -13.52
CA TRP A 20 0.57 -3.95 -13.40
C TRP A 20 1.71 -3.04 -13.85
N PHE A 21 2.95 -3.40 -13.58
CA PHE A 21 4.13 -2.73 -14.07
C PHE A 21 4.53 -3.29 -15.44
N THR A 22 3.98 -2.72 -16.51
CA THR A 22 4.26 -3.20 -17.88
C THR A 22 5.66 -2.83 -18.33
N ALA A 23 6.17 -3.53 -19.35
CA ALA A 23 7.44 -3.19 -19.97
C ALA A 23 7.47 -1.73 -20.49
N GLN A 24 6.31 -1.22 -20.96
CA GLN A 24 6.19 0.17 -21.41
C GLN A 24 6.32 1.15 -20.24
N ASP A 25 5.76 0.84 -19.08
CA ASP A 25 5.87 1.66 -17.86
C ASP A 25 7.33 1.74 -17.37
N LEU A 26 8.01 0.59 -17.40
CA LEU A 26 9.38 0.47 -16.89
C LEU A 26 10.43 1.04 -17.85
N GLY A 27 10.19 0.96 -19.17
CA GLY A 27 11.15 1.42 -20.18
C GLY A 27 12.49 0.68 -20.09
N ASP A 28 13.54 1.38 -20.53
CA ASP A 28 14.90 0.86 -20.49
C ASP A 28 15.66 1.22 -19.20
N ASP A 29 15.05 2.02 -18.33
CA ASP A 29 15.68 2.64 -17.17
C ASP A 29 15.27 2.02 -15.81
N LEU A 30 14.22 1.19 -15.79
CA LEU A 30 13.71 0.53 -14.59
C LEU A 30 13.67 -0.99 -14.75
N GLU A 31 13.77 -1.69 -13.62
CA GLU A 31 13.50 -3.13 -13.51
C GLU A 31 12.85 -3.46 -12.15
N ILE A 32 12.15 -4.60 -12.07
CA ILE A 32 11.52 -5.08 -10.86
C ILE A 32 12.41 -6.13 -10.19
N ILE A 33 12.54 -6.04 -8.87
CA ILE A 33 13.07 -7.10 -8.01
C ILE A 33 11.95 -7.60 -7.10
N ILE A 34 11.75 -8.91 -7.07
CA ILE A 34 10.84 -9.56 -6.12
C ILE A 34 11.57 -9.74 -4.80
N LEU A 35 11.12 -9.02 -3.78
CA LEU A 35 11.61 -9.13 -2.41
C LEU A 35 10.76 -10.14 -1.66
N SER A 36 11.32 -11.30 -1.35
CA SER A 36 10.58 -12.46 -0.86
C SER A 36 11.06 -12.91 0.51
N PHE A 37 10.17 -12.88 1.51
CA PHE A 37 10.43 -13.45 2.82
C PHE A 37 10.69 -14.96 2.77
N ILE A 38 10.11 -15.67 1.78
CA ILE A 38 10.36 -17.11 1.59
C ILE A 38 11.80 -17.37 1.12
N LYS A 39 12.30 -16.54 0.20
CA LYS A 39 13.69 -16.61 -0.29
C LYS A 39 14.66 -15.94 0.66
N ASN A 40 14.16 -15.11 1.56
CA ASN A 40 14.93 -14.31 2.52
C ASN A 40 16.06 -13.47 1.84
N ASN A 41 15.75 -12.89 0.67
CA ASN A 41 16.73 -12.12 -0.11
C ASN A 41 16.83 -10.66 0.39
N THR A 42 17.13 -10.49 1.67
CA THR A 42 17.27 -9.19 2.34
C THR A 42 18.37 -8.31 1.73
N GLU A 43 19.41 -8.91 1.17
CA GLU A 43 20.52 -8.22 0.47
C GLU A 43 20.05 -7.49 -0.79
N ASP A 44 18.92 -7.88 -1.38
CA ASP A 44 18.35 -7.22 -2.55
C ASP A 44 17.65 -5.89 -2.19
N ILE A 45 17.29 -5.68 -0.91
CA ILE A 45 16.65 -4.45 -0.44
C ILE A 45 17.55 -3.25 -0.75
N SER A 46 18.86 -3.36 -0.47
CA SER A 46 19.82 -2.28 -0.70
C SER A 46 20.09 -1.97 -2.18
N LYS A 47 19.58 -2.78 -3.09
CA LYS A 47 19.70 -2.58 -4.54
C LYS A 47 18.53 -1.82 -5.14
N CYS A 48 17.47 -1.55 -4.34
CA CYS A 48 16.23 -0.94 -4.81
C CYS A 48 16.17 0.55 -4.46
N GLU A 49 15.60 1.33 -5.37
CA GLU A 49 15.39 2.77 -5.23
C GLU A 49 13.91 3.16 -5.01
N GLY A 50 13.04 2.18 -4.83
CA GLY A 50 11.64 2.36 -4.46
C GLY A 50 10.97 1.04 -4.17
N PHE A 51 9.88 1.06 -3.39
CA PHE A 51 9.29 -0.17 -2.86
C PHE A 51 7.76 -0.18 -2.97
N VAL A 52 7.21 -1.35 -3.28
CA VAL A 52 5.78 -1.63 -3.18
C VAL A 52 5.57 -2.66 -2.08
N LEU A 53 4.83 -2.27 -1.02
CA LEU A 53 4.33 -3.20 -0.02
C LEU A 53 2.95 -3.70 -0.45
N THR A 54 2.87 -4.99 -0.72
CA THR A 54 1.70 -5.61 -1.35
C THR A 54 0.58 -5.95 -0.36
N GLY A 55 -0.61 -6.24 -0.87
CA GLY A 55 -1.72 -6.82 -0.12
C GLY A 55 -1.45 -8.26 0.34
N GLY A 56 -2.43 -8.89 0.96
CA GLY A 56 -2.35 -10.29 1.38
C GLY A 56 -2.92 -10.55 2.77
N ILE A 57 -2.43 -11.58 3.44
CA ILE A 57 -2.86 -12.03 4.78
C ILE A 57 -2.61 -10.93 5.82
N ASP A 58 -3.51 -10.82 6.80
CA ASP A 58 -3.49 -9.83 7.87
C ASP A 58 -2.15 -9.77 8.60
N VAL A 59 -1.78 -8.56 9.01
CA VAL A 59 -0.61 -8.35 9.89
C VAL A 59 -0.90 -8.94 11.26
N GLN A 60 0.09 -9.58 11.87
CA GLN A 60 -0.09 -10.18 13.20
C GLN A 60 -0.47 -9.13 14.25
N PRO A 61 -1.63 -9.30 14.94
CA PRO A 61 -2.15 -8.29 15.87
C PRO A 61 -1.22 -7.93 17.03
N SER A 62 -0.36 -8.86 17.46
CA SER A 62 0.63 -8.58 18.52
C SER A 62 1.59 -7.44 18.20
N LEU A 63 1.77 -7.07 16.90
CA LEU A 63 2.65 -5.98 16.48
C LEU A 63 2.07 -4.59 16.78
N TYR A 64 0.75 -4.47 16.97
CA TYR A 64 0.08 -3.20 17.26
C TYR A 64 -0.82 -3.25 18.49
N GLY A 65 -0.74 -4.34 19.27
CA GLY A 65 -1.56 -4.54 20.48
C GLY A 65 -3.02 -4.80 20.17
N GLY A 66 -3.31 -5.42 19.04
CA GLY A 66 -4.65 -5.82 18.60
C GLY A 66 -5.09 -7.15 19.20
N ASP A 67 -6.36 -7.51 18.95
CA ASP A 67 -6.93 -8.78 19.39
C ASP A 67 -6.51 -9.91 18.46
N MET A 68 -6.09 -11.03 19.02
CA MET A 68 -5.74 -12.23 18.25
C MET A 68 -6.97 -13.04 17.81
N GLU A 69 -8.13 -12.81 18.43
CA GLU A 69 -9.39 -13.47 18.13
C GLU A 69 -10.40 -12.49 17.57
N TYR A 70 -10.65 -12.57 16.26
CA TYR A 70 -11.61 -11.72 15.55
C TYR A 70 -12.24 -12.48 14.38
N ALA A 71 -13.33 -11.94 13.83
CA ALA A 71 -14.02 -12.52 12.68
C ALA A 71 -13.12 -12.50 11.45
N TYR A 72 -13.11 -13.61 10.69
CA TYR A 72 -12.33 -13.79 9.45
C TYR A 72 -10.81 -13.74 9.62
N ARG A 73 -10.30 -13.82 10.83
CA ARG A 73 -8.85 -13.95 11.02
C ARG A 73 -8.26 -15.10 10.18
N PRO A 74 -7.03 -14.98 9.69
CA PRO A 74 -6.41 -16.07 8.95
C PRO A 74 -6.16 -17.27 9.86
N THR A 75 -6.11 -18.46 9.28
CA THR A 75 -5.75 -19.69 10.01
C THR A 75 -4.33 -19.63 10.57
N ALA A 76 -3.43 -18.91 9.88
CA ALA A 76 -2.08 -18.64 10.33
C ALA A 76 -1.65 -17.24 9.88
N PHE A 77 -0.97 -16.52 10.74
CA PHE A 77 -0.27 -15.28 10.39
C PHE A 77 1.10 -15.60 9.78
N LEU A 78 1.72 -14.64 9.14
CA LEU A 78 3.05 -14.76 8.53
C LEU A 78 4.04 -13.80 9.19
N PRO A 79 4.51 -14.06 10.42
CA PRO A 79 5.42 -13.17 11.14
C PRO A 79 6.75 -12.96 10.40
N GLU A 80 7.20 -13.94 9.61
CA GLU A 80 8.39 -13.80 8.77
C GLU A 80 8.19 -12.75 7.67
N ARG A 81 6.99 -12.68 7.09
CA ARG A 81 6.62 -11.63 6.15
C ARG A 81 6.56 -10.26 6.83
N ASP A 82 5.93 -10.19 8.01
CA ASP A 82 5.86 -8.95 8.77
C ASP A 82 7.26 -8.41 9.05
N GLN A 83 8.15 -9.26 9.54
CA GLN A 83 9.53 -8.87 9.81
C GLN A 83 10.30 -8.46 8.55
N PHE A 84 10.14 -9.17 7.46
CA PHE A 84 10.79 -8.87 6.20
C PHE A 84 10.32 -7.53 5.60
N GLU A 85 9.01 -7.28 5.58
CA GLU A 85 8.46 -6.00 5.10
C GLU A 85 8.78 -4.83 6.02
N LYS A 86 8.96 -5.07 7.33
CA LYS A 86 9.50 -4.07 8.26
C LYS A 86 10.90 -3.62 7.84
N LEU A 87 11.80 -4.56 7.52
CA LEU A 87 13.14 -4.24 7.03
C LEU A 87 13.09 -3.39 5.76
N ILE A 88 12.19 -3.73 4.81
CA ILE A 88 12.00 -2.95 3.59
C ILE A 88 11.58 -1.52 3.93
N TYR A 89 10.57 -1.35 4.79
CA TYR A 89 10.06 -0.03 5.12
C TYR A 89 11.07 0.83 5.90
N GLU A 90 11.75 0.25 6.87
CA GLU A 90 12.80 0.94 7.65
C GLU A 90 13.96 1.38 6.75
N TYR A 91 14.38 0.52 5.82
CA TYR A 91 15.38 0.88 4.81
C TYR A 91 14.91 2.04 3.93
N ALA A 92 13.71 1.95 3.38
CA ALA A 92 13.12 2.99 2.56
C ALA A 92 13.03 4.33 3.30
N LYS A 93 12.58 4.30 4.55
CA LYS A 93 12.44 5.50 5.39
C LYS A 93 13.79 6.15 5.71
N SER A 94 14.80 5.35 6.07
CA SER A 94 16.13 5.85 6.40
C SER A 94 16.88 6.44 5.19
N HIS A 95 16.65 5.88 3.99
CA HIS A 95 17.26 6.34 2.75
C HIS A 95 16.36 7.29 1.94
N ARG A 96 15.20 7.66 2.49
CA ARG A 96 14.20 8.54 1.84
C ARG A 96 13.75 8.04 0.47
N LEU A 97 13.54 6.73 0.33
CA LEU A 97 13.14 6.10 -0.92
C LEU A 97 11.61 6.07 -1.07
N PRO A 98 11.08 6.18 -2.30
CA PRO A 98 9.64 6.09 -2.57
C PRO A 98 9.02 4.78 -2.09
N VAL A 99 7.85 4.87 -1.44
CA VAL A 99 7.06 3.72 -1.00
C VAL A 99 5.62 3.84 -1.45
N LEU A 100 5.08 2.75 -2.00
CA LEU A 100 3.67 2.57 -2.32
C LEU A 100 3.12 1.39 -1.49
N GLY A 101 2.13 1.64 -0.63
CA GLY A 101 1.42 0.60 0.12
C GLY A 101 0.09 0.24 -0.51
N ILE A 102 -0.24 -1.05 -0.62
CA ILE A 102 -1.49 -1.54 -1.22
C ILE A 102 -2.19 -2.47 -0.24
N CYS A 103 -3.44 -2.16 0.14
CA CYS A 103 -4.31 -2.93 1.03
C CYS A 103 -3.61 -3.25 2.37
N ARG A 104 -3.13 -4.47 2.58
CA ARG A 104 -2.32 -4.80 3.75
C ARG A 104 -1.08 -3.89 3.89
N GLY A 105 -0.47 -3.47 2.78
CA GLY A 105 0.65 -2.54 2.77
C GLY A 105 0.31 -1.18 3.39
N LEU A 106 -0.90 -0.65 3.15
CA LEU A 106 -1.42 0.55 3.83
C LEU A 106 -1.53 0.31 5.33
N GLN A 107 -2.13 -0.79 5.75
CA GLN A 107 -2.31 -1.15 7.16
C GLN A 107 -0.97 -1.30 7.87
N TYR A 108 -0.02 -1.96 7.21
CA TYR A 108 1.30 -2.19 7.79
C TYR A 108 2.13 -0.91 7.91
N ILE A 109 2.10 -0.02 6.91
CA ILE A 109 2.73 1.30 7.01
C ILE A 109 2.17 2.08 8.21
N ASN A 110 0.84 2.07 8.40
CA ASN A 110 0.22 2.71 9.55
C ASN A 110 0.73 2.14 10.88
N ILE A 111 0.84 0.81 10.99
CA ILE A 111 1.38 0.14 12.18
C ILE A 111 2.85 0.56 12.41
N LEU A 112 3.67 0.55 11.38
CA LEU A 112 5.10 0.93 11.46
C LEU A 112 5.31 2.41 11.82
N GLU A 113 4.31 3.26 11.57
CA GLU A 113 4.26 4.65 12.02
C GLU A 113 3.60 4.81 13.42
N GLY A 114 3.38 3.72 14.15
CA GLY A 114 2.84 3.72 15.51
C GLY A 114 1.32 3.73 15.61
N GLY A 115 0.63 3.49 14.51
CA GLY A 115 -0.82 3.34 14.46
C GLY A 115 -1.29 1.90 14.75
N LYS A 116 -2.60 1.69 14.59
CA LYS A 116 -3.26 0.40 14.78
C LYS A 116 -4.17 0.07 13.61
N VAL A 117 -4.67 -1.14 13.60
CA VAL A 117 -5.67 -1.63 12.65
C VAL A 117 -6.88 -2.10 13.44
N PHE A 118 -8.06 -1.87 12.93
CA PHE A 118 -9.30 -2.45 13.41
C PHE A 118 -9.50 -3.80 12.72
N GLU A 119 -9.48 -4.88 13.48
CA GLU A 119 -9.30 -6.24 13.00
C GLU A 119 -10.49 -6.77 12.19
N ASP A 120 -11.68 -6.24 12.42
CA ASP A 120 -12.86 -6.56 11.61
C ASP A 120 -13.85 -5.38 11.59
N ILE A 121 -14.18 -4.91 10.39
CA ILE A 121 -15.06 -3.75 10.20
C ILE A 121 -16.55 -4.03 10.42
N GLY A 122 -16.89 -5.26 10.80
CA GLY A 122 -18.25 -5.68 11.11
C GLY A 122 -19.11 -6.00 9.88
N GLU A 123 -20.25 -6.62 10.09
CA GLU A 123 -21.08 -7.21 9.02
C GLU A 123 -21.50 -6.19 7.95
N LEU A 124 -21.94 -4.99 8.35
CA LEU A 124 -22.41 -3.97 7.41
C LEU A 124 -21.29 -3.51 6.47
N SER A 125 -20.15 -3.09 7.03
CA SER A 125 -18.99 -2.64 6.25
C SER A 125 -18.35 -3.80 5.47
N ASN A 126 -18.33 -5.01 6.00
CA ASN A 126 -17.92 -6.21 5.27
C ASN A 126 -18.80 -6.47 4.03
N GLY A 127 -20.09 -6.11 4.09
CA GLY A 127 -21.00 -6.15 2.94
C GLY A 127 -20.54 -5.25 1.78
N ILE A 128 -19.82 -4.17 2.07
CA ILE A 128 -19.29 -3.19 1.10
C ILE A 128 -17.86 -3.56 0.68
N HIS A 129 -17.01 -3.94 1.63
CA HIS A 129 -15.56 -4.01 1.42
C HIS A 129 -15.00 -5.42 1.26
N LYS A 130 -15.55 -6.40 1.99
CA LYS A 130 -15.00 -7.75 1.98
C LYS A 130 -15.29 -8.47 0.69
N ARG A 131 -14.24 -8.98 0.06
CA ARG A 131 -14.36 -9.83 -1.14
C ARG A 131 -15.24 -11.05 -0.86
N ALA A 132 -16.11 -11.35 -1.83
CA ALA A 132 -16.80 -12.63 -1.91
C ALA A 132 -16.14 -13.48 -3.01
N THR A 133 -16.82 -13.75 -4.11
CA THR A 133 -16.23 -14.43 -5.29
C THR A 133 -15.34 -13.47 -6.08
N VAL A 134 -15.74 -12.20 -6.17
CA VAL A 134 -15.01 -11.12 -6.84
C VAL A 134 -14.83 -9.95 -5.88
N ASP A 135 -13.90 -9.05 -6.19
CA ASP A 135 -13.75 -7.80 -5.45
C ASP A 135 -15.07 -7.01 -5.50
N LYS A 136 -15.38 -6.35 -4.40
CA LYS A 136 -16.46 -5.37 -4.34
C LYS A 136 -16.03 -4.08 -5.05
N GLU A 137 -16.96 -3.16 -5.25
CA GLU A 137 -16.69 -1.81 -5.73
C GLU A 137 -17.49 -0.83 -4.88
N HIS A 138 -16.86 0.27 -4.48
CA HIS A 138 -17.52 1.36 -3.75
C HIS A 138 -16.98 2.72 -4.15
N ARG A 139 -17.68 3.78 -3.72
CA ARG A 139 -17.24 5.15 -3.94
C ARG A 139 -16.32 5.61 -2.84
N ILE A 140 -15.34 6.42 -3.21
CA ILE A 140 -14.45 7.13 -2.31
C ILE A 140 -14.48 8.62 -2.56
N THR A 141 -14.26 9.38 -1.49
CA THR A 141 -13.96 10.82 -1.54
C THR A 141 -12.48 11.03 -1.23
N ILE A 142 -11.82 11.83 -2.05
CA ILE A 142 -10.41 12.22 -1.88
C ILE A 142 -10.35 13.52 -1.08
N VAL A 143 -9.43 13.57 -0.14
CA VAL A 143 -9.21 14.77 0.68
C VAL A 143 -8.44 15.81 -0.15
N PRO A 144 -8.95 17.05 -0.28
CA PRO A 144 -8.26 18.12 -0.99
C PRO A 144 -6.86 18.40 -0.43
N ASP A 145 -5.98 18.94 -1.26
CA ASP A 145 -4.61 19.35 -0.90
C ASP A 145 -3.71 18.19 -0.45
N THR A 146 -4.11 16.94 -0.75
CA THR A 146 -3.29 15.74 -0.51
C THR A 146 -2.44 15.37 -1.73
N LEU A 147 -1.42 14.54 -1.52
CA LEU A 147 -0.65 13.95 -2.62
C LEU A 147 -1.55 13.11 -3.52
N LEU A 148 -2.46 12.31 -2.93
CA LEU A 148 -3.41 11.52 -3.69
C LEU A 148 -4.31 12.41 -4.57
N HIS A 149 -4.81 13.54 -4.03
CA HIS A 149 -5.61 14.49 -4.81
C HIS A 149 -4.82 15.07 -6.00
N SER A 150 -3.56 15.46 -5.77
CA SER A 150 -2.70 15.97 -6.84
C SER A 150 -2.37 14.94 -7.93
N ILE A 151 -2.37 13.65 -7.58
CA ILE A 151 -2.11 12.54 -8.51
C ILE A 151 -3.36 12.20 -9.33
N THR A 152 -4.51 12.13 -8.67
CA THR A 152 -5.74 11.68 -9.31
C THR A 152 -6.48 12.80 -10.03
N GLU A 153 -6.31 14.05 -9.58
CA GLU A 153 -6.96 15.27 -10.10
C GLU A 153 -8.50 15.19 -10.08
N VAL A 154 -9.05 14.38 -9.16
CA VAL A 154 -10.49 14.21 -8.96
C VAL A 154 -10.85 14.13 -7.48
N ASP A 155 -12.02 14.66 -7.12
CA ASP A 155 -12.49 14.65 -5.73
C ASP A 155 -13.14 13.33 -5.31
N ARG A 156 -13.62 12.55 -6.26
CA ARG A 156 -14.37 11.30 -6.00
C ARG A 156 -14.16 10.27 -7.10
N GLY A 157 -14.38 9.00 -6.77
CA GLY A 157 -14.38 7.94 -7.76
C GLY A 157 -14.82 6.59 -7.23
N ILE A 158 -14.70 5.57 -8.07
CA ILE A 158 -15.03 4.18 -7.72
C ILE A 158 -13.72 3.39 -7.70
N VAL A 159 -13.54 2.62 -6.63
CA VAL A 159 -12.41 1.70 -6.46
C VAL A 159 -12.91 0.29 -6.15
N ASN A 160 -12.04 -0.71 -6.35
CA ASN A 160 -12.32 -2.07 -5.92
C ASN A 160 -11.98 -2.27 -4.44
N SER A 161 -12.55 -3.28 -3.81
CA SER A 161 -12.35 -3.56 -2.39
C SER A 161 -12.34 -5.07 -2.10
N ALA A 162 -11.43 -5.49 -1.21
CA ALA A 162 -11.26 -6.89 -0.86
C ALA A 162 -10.72 -7.08 0.58
N HIS A 163 -11.07 -6.20 1.50
CA HIS A 163 -10.57 -6.22 2.88
C HIS A 163 -11.71 -6.32 3.89
N HIS A 164 -11.40 -6.81 5.09
CA HIS A 164 -12.28 -6.85 6.25
C HIS A 164 -11.68 -6.13 7.46
N GLN A 165 -10.46 -5.62 7.29
CA GLN A 165 -9.75 -4.79 8.27
C GLN A 165 -9.67 -3.37 7.75
N ALA A 166 -9.57 -2.38 8.66
CA ALA A 166 -9.41 -0.98 8.29
C ALA A 166 -8.63 -0.19 9.34
N ILE A 167 -8.22 1.02 8.97
CA ILE A 167 -7.72 2.03 9.89
C ILE A 167 -8.89 2.95 10.27
N ARG A 168 -9.03 3.26 11.55
CA ARG A 168 -9.93 4.30 12.06
C ARG A 168 -9.17 5.60 12.31
N PRO A 169 -9.82 6.76 12.32
CA PRO A 169 -9.15 8.04 12.57
C PRO A 169 -8.35 8.10 13.89
N ASP A 170 -8.83 7.43 14.93
CA ASP A 170 -8.16 7.31 16.25
C ASP A 170 -7.02 6.28 16.27
N MET A 171 -6.82 5.56 15.19
CA MET A 171 -5.78 4.52 14.99
C MET A 171 -4.66 4.93 14.06
N LEU A 172 -4.64 6.18 13.60
CA LEU A 172 -3.60 6.68 12.69
C LEU A 172 -2.23 6.76 13.37
N GLY A 173 -1.20 6.42 12.60
CA GLY A 173 0.20 6.63 12.98
C GLY A 173 0.57 8.10 13.10
N ASN A 174 1.63 8.40 13.84
CA ASN A 174 1.99 9.76 14.27
C ASN A 174 2.26 10.75 13.13
N ASN A 175 2.83 10.29 12.01
CA ASN A 175 3.19 11.13 10.87
C ASN A 175 2.28 10.93 9.65
N ILE A 176 1.15 10.29 9.86
CA ILE A 176 0.22 9.91 8.79
C ILE A 176 -0.96 10.87 8.77
N MET A 177 -1.43 11.19 7.59
CA MET A 177 -2.70 11.87 7.34
C MET A 177 -3.57 11.05 6.39
N ILE A 178 -4.87 11.27 6.48
CA ILE A 178 -5.85 10.63 5.62
C ILE A 178 -5.88 11.35 4.28
N SER A 179 -5.88 10.60 3.19
CA SER A 179 -6.01 11.12 1.83
C SER A 179 -7.29 10.68 1.10
N ALA A 180 -7.97 9.64 1.59
CA ALA A 180 -9.26 9.20 1.04
C ALA A 180 -10.12 8.48 2.07
N TYR A 181 -11.45 8.55 1.86
CA TYR A 181 -12.48 7.84 2.63
C TYR A 181 -13.48 7.13 1.73
N SER A 182 -14.03 6.03 2.20
CA SER A 182 -15.27 5.44 1.68
C SER A 182 -16.46 6.39 1.91
N ASP A 183 -17.22 6.67 0.86
CA ASP A 183 -18.40 7.55 0.93
C ASP A 183 -19.53 6.98 1.80
N THR A 184 -19.57 5.65 1.93
CA THR A 184 -20.71 4.95 2.54
C THR A 184 -20.58 4.85 4.06
N ASP A 185 -19.38 4.57 4.57
CA ASP A 185 -19.16 4.26 5.99
C ASP A 185 -17.95 4.98 6.59
N GLY A 186 -17.29 5.84 5.81
CA GLY A 186 -16.18 6.68 6.29
C GLY A 186 -14.88 5.91 6.58
N ILE A 187 -14.78 4.65 6.15
CA ILE A 187 -13.54 3.89 6.28
C ILE A 187 -12.41 4.58 5.54
N ILE A 188 -11.23 4.62 6.16
CA ILE A 188 -10.03 5.20 5.57
C ILE A 188 -9.56 4.33 4.41
N GLU A 189 -9.48 4.96 3.24
CA GLU A 189 -9.10 4.31 1.99
C GLU A 189 -7.75 4.77 1.45
N GLY A 190 -7.20 5.85 1.98
CA GLY A 190 -5.89 6.35 1.58
C GLY A 190 -5.18 7.08 2.71
N ILE A 191 -3.87 6.89 2.80
CA ILE A 191 -2.99 7.59 3.73
C ILE A 191 -1.70 8.03 3.05
N GLU A 192 -1.11 9.10 3.57
CA GLU A 192 0.17 9.65 3.13
C GLU A 192 0.88 10.34 4.29
N TYR A 193 2.13 10.79 4.11
CA TYR A 193 2.79 11.58 5.14
C TYR A 193 2.09 12.92 5.38
N LYS A 194 1.87 13.24 6.64
CA LYS A 194 1.34 14.54 7.08
C LYS A 194 2.33 15.67 6.82
N ASP A 195 3.57 15.49 7.25
CA ASP A 195 4.68 16.38 6.93
C ASP A 195 5.52 15.74 5.83
N LYS A 196 5.58 16.40 4.67
CA LYS A 196 6.32 15.92 3.48
C LYS A 196 7.69 16.57 3.37
N THR A 197 8.06 17.45 4.31
CA THR A 197 9.36 18.16 4.30
C THR A 197 10.50 17.17 4.41
N ASN A 198 11.39 17.16 3.43
CA ASN A 198 12.53 16.25 3.37
C ASN A 198 12.18 14.75 3.40
N LYS A 199 10.96 14.38 3.00
CA LYS A 199 10.53 12.98 2.85
C LYS A 199 10.37 12.61 1.38
N ALA A 200 10.56 11.32 1.09
CA ALA A 200 10.25 10.77 -0.22
C ALA A 200 8.73 10.61 -0.41
N PHE A 201 8.36 10.27 -1.63
CA PHE A 201 7.01 9.83 -1.94
C PHE A 201 6.60 8.68 -1.01
N MET A 202 5.51 8.84 -0.30
CA MET A 202 4.81 7.75 0.36
C MET A 202 3.31 7.95 0.16
N LEU A 203 2.71 7.01 -0.51
CA LEU A 203 1.27 6.89 -0.68
C LEU A 203 0.87 5.46 -0.36
N ALA A 204 -0.21 5.29 0.38
CA ALA A 204 -0.77 3.97 0.57
C ALA A 204 -2.29 4.01 0.41
N VAL A 205 -2.83 2.98 -0.25
CA VAL A 205 -4.24 2.85 -0.62
C VAL A 205 -4.80 1.53 -0.13
N GLN A 206 -6.07 1.54 0.32
CA GLN A 206 -6.72 0.34 0.84
C GLN A 206 -7.27 -0.56 -0.28
N TRP A 207 -7.63 0.04 -1.41
CA TRP A 207 -8.03 -0.71 -2.61
C TRP A 207 -6.84 -1.36 -3.31
N HIS A 208 -7.13 -2.07 -4.39
CA HIS A 208 -6.16 -2.82 -5.20
C HIS A 208 -6.03 -2.22 -6.60
N PRO A 209 -5.20 -1.18 -6.79
CA PRO A 209 -5.04 -0.55 -8.11
C PRO A 209 -4.53 -1.53 -9.17
N GLU A 210 -3.73 -2.53 -8.78
CA GLU A 210 -3.12 -3.52 -9.68
C GLU A 210 -4.13 -4.45 -10.35
N ARG A 211 -5.36 -4.54 -9.83
CA ARG A 211 -6.40 -5.43 -10.35
C ARG A 211 -7.77 -4.78 -10.51
N MET A 212 -7.85 -3.46 -10.56
CA MET A 212 -9.07 -2.75 -10.93
C MET A 212 -9.52 -3.15 -12.34
N LYS A 213 -10.83 -3.28 -12.62
CA LYS A 213 -11.37 -3.65 -13.93
C LYS A 213 -10.95 -2.66 -14.98
N ARG A 214 -10.75 -1.50 -14.92
CA ARG A 214 -10.32 -0.52 -15.92
C ARG A 214 -9.03 0.18 -15.48
N LYS A 215 -8.07 -0.60 -14.99
CA LYS A 215 -6.87 -0.08 -14.35
C LYS A 215 -6.06 0.87 -15.21
N GLU A 216 -6.03 0.66 -16.53
CA GLU A 216 -5.27 1.52 -17.45
C GLU A 216 -6.00 2.84 -17.79
N GLU A 217 -7.28 2.96 -17.45
CA GLU A 217 -8.08 4.18 -17.67
C GLU A 217 -8.31 4.93 -16.36
N SER A 218 -8.37 4.22 -15.23
CA SER A 218 -8.69 4.80 -13.93
C SER A 218 -7.54 5.65 -13.37
N PRO A 219 -7.80 6.89 -12.93
CA PRO A 219 -6.79 7.69 -12.23
C PRO A 219 -6.35 7.04 -10.92
N PHE A 220 -7.21 6.23 -10.30
CA PHE A 220 -6.93 5.48 -9.06
C PHE A 220 -6.03 4.26 -9.25
N SER A 221 -5.64 3.96 -10.48
CA SER A 221 -4.64 2.94 -10.80
C SER A 221 -3.52 3.51 -11.67
N ARG A 222 -3.84 3.97 -12.88
CA ARG A 222 -2.85 4.47 -13.84
C ARG A 222 -2.03 5.64 -13.28
N ASN A 223 -2.70 6.67 -12.74
CA ASN A 223 -1.99 7.85 -12.27
C ASN A 223 -1.15 7.55 -11.03
N ILE A 224 -1.65 6.71 -10.11
CA ILE A 224 -0.88 6.28 -8.92
C ILE A 224 0.37 5.52 -9.34
N LYS A 225 0.25 4.55 -10.26
CA LYS A 225 1.38 3.82 -10.83
C LYS A 225 2.41 4.78 -11.45
N SER A 226 1.94 5.68 -12.30
CA SER A 226 2.81 6.65 -12.99
C SER A 226 3.51 7.61 -12.02
N ALA A 227 2.81 8.09 -11.00
CA ALA A 227 3.37 8.97 -9.98
C ALA A 227 4.46 8.27 -9.16
N PHE A 228 4.22 7.02 -8.74
CA PHE A 228 5.21 6.21 -8.03
C PHE A 228 6.45 5.94 -8.90
N ILE A 229 6.25 5.49 -10.14
CA ILE A 229 7.35 5.25 -11.08
C ILE A 229 8.18 6.53 -11.30
N ASN A 230 7.50 7.69 -11.48
CA ASN A 230 8.19 8.96 -11.63
C ASN A 230 8.98 9.34 -10.37
N ALA A 231 8.43 9.10 -9.19
CA ALA A 231 9.13 9.32 -7.93
C ALA A 231 10.41 8.49 -7.83
N VAL A 232 10.38 7.22 -8.26
CA VAL A 232 11.58 6.37 -8.31
C VAL A 232 12.59 6.89 -9.34
N ARG A 233 12.14 7.27 -10.53
CA ARG A 233 13.00 7.81 -11.60
C ARG A 233 13.73 9.08 -11.19
N THR A 234 13.02 9.99 -10.56
CA THR A 234 13.53 11.32 -10.20
C THR A 234 14.24 11.36 -8.86
N HIS A 235 14.11 10.29 -8.07
CA HIS A 235 14.80 10.19 -6.79
C HIS A 235 16.32 10.35 -6.99
N LYS A 236 16.90 11.30 -6.24
CA LYS A 236 18.34 11.48 -6.14
C LYS A 236 18.75 11.14 -4.71
N TYR A 237 19.75 10.31 -4.56
CA TYR A 237 20.35 10.14 -3.24
C TYR A 237 20.79 11.52 -2.74
N ALA A 238 20.28 11.92 -1.57
CA ALA A 238 20.86 13.07 -0.91
C ALA A 238 22.31 12.68 -0.56
N ASP A 239 23.27 13.51 -0.97
CA ASP A 239 24.63 13.35 -0.51
C ASP A 239 24.60 13.35 1.02
N LEU A 240 25.01 12.22 1.62
CA LEU A 240 25.08 11.99 3.06
C LEU A 240 26.23 12.79 3.67
#